data_78612bfaa7380c4dc936c4891cc07b07
#
_entry.id   78612bfaa7380c4dc936c4891cc07b07
#
_cell.length_a   1.000
_cell.length_b   1.000
_cell.length_c   1.000
_cell.angle_alpha   90.00
_cell.angle_beta   90.00
_cell.angle_gamma   90.00
#
_symmetry.space_group_name_H-M   'P 1'
#
loop_
_entity.id
_entity.type
_entity.pdbx_description
1 polymer ?
#
loop_
_entity_poly.entity_id
_entity_poly.type
_entity_poly.pdbx_seq_one_letter_code
_entity_poly.pdbx_strand_id
1 'polypeptide(L)'
;FMKLAKAVKGKEEIAIFCVMFFMSMGGATGVFGNATLVLIPIGIFLSQAMGFDKTLGFFMIFFGQFAGFNVGWANAGVLGVAQAIAEVPLFSGFNARVIFHIVNFALSYSFVIFYLHQIKKDPSKSLNYEQGVKVNDIMGYQDGELGDAPVTKVQVLSMLCMVAGLAAVVIGALKFKWGADKISATFLVVCLLIGCVSCKDINVGFNRFIKGCASTVGAAFIVGFANCLTVLMSNGMILDTIVYWLAKPISHMGAVLGAGFMFLANAFIN
;
A
#
# COMPACT_ATOMS: atom_id res chain seq x y z
N PHE A 1 9.41 17.08 -1.13
CA PHE A 1 8.01 16.95 -0.67
C PHE A 1 7.40 18.36 -0.40
N MET A 2 8.05 19.26 0.37
CA MET A 2 7.53 20.61 0.67
C MET A 2 7.19 21.44 -0.58
N LYS A 3 8.06 21.47 -1.60
CA LYS A 3 7.73 22.13 -2.88
C LYS A 3 6.59 21.41 -3.61
N LEU A 4 6.51 20.08 -3.51
CA LEU A 4 5.42 19.30 -4.07
C LEU A 4 4.11 19.64 -3.36
N ALA A 5 4.11 19.70 -2.03
CA ALA A 5 2.96 20.09 -1.22
C ALA A 5 2.47 21.51 -1.57
N LYS A 6 3.40 22.49 -1.71
CA LYS A 6 3.05 23.85 -2.17
C LYS A 6 2.50 23.86 -3.61
N ALA A 7 3.03 23.02 -4.51
CA ALA A 7 2.56 22.92 -5.90
C ALA A 7 1.18 22.26 -6.03
N VAL A 8 0.83 21.43 -5.04
CA VAL A 8 -0.44 20.69 -4.98
C VAL A 8 -1.53 21.45 -4.22
N LYS A 9 -1.18 22.54 -3.51
CA LYS A 9 -2.13 23.35 -2.76
C LYS A 9 -3.26 23.85 -3.67
N GLY A 10 -4.51 23.52 -3.29
CA GLY A 10 -5.70 23.79 -4.12
C GLY A 10 -5.99 22.71 -5.20
N LYS A 11 -5.11 21.69 -5.31
CA LYS A 11 -5.27 20.56 -6.24
C LYS A 11 -5.01 19.23 -5.52
N GLU A 12 -5.32 19.19 -4.23
CA GLU A 12 -5.05 18.03 -3.36
C GLU A 12 -5.71 16.75 -3.88
N GLU A 13 -6.93 16.89 -4.42
CA GLU A 13 -7.69 15.78 -5.01
C GLU A 13 -6.95 15.14 -6.19
N ILE A 14 -6.33 15.95 -7.04
CA ILE A 14 -5.56 15.46 -8.20
C ILE A 14 -4.32 14.71 -7.72
N ALA A 15 -3.63 15.21 -6.71
CA ALA A 15 -2.47 14.53 -6.15
C ALA A 15 -2.84 13.18 -5.53
N ILE A 16 -3.93 13.13 -4.76
CA ILE A 16 -4.49 11.91 -4.20
C ILE A 16 -4.85 10.95 -5.33
N PHE A 17 -5.53 11.42 -6.38
CA PHE A 17 -5.84 10.61 -7.55
C PHE A 17 -4.59 9.99 -8.17
N CYS A 18 -3.55 10.78 -8.43
CA CYS A 18 -2.31 10.30 -9.05
C CYS A 18 -1.62 9.23 -8.20
N VAL A 19 -1.54 9.45 -6.89
CA VAL A 19 -0.94 8.49 -5.96
C VAL A 19 -1.76 7.20 -5.90
N MET A 20 -3.07 7.31 -5.71
CA MET A 20 -3.97 6.16 -5.64
C MET A 20 -3.98 5.37 -6.96
N PHE A 21 -3.98 6.07 -8.10
CA PHE A 21 -3.94 5.43 -9.42
C PHE A 21 -2.63 4.65 -9.62
N PHE A 22 -1.49 5.25 -9.27
CA PHE A 22 -0.20 4.57 -9.33
C PHE A 22 -0.17 3.32 -8.43
N MET A 23 -0.64 3.44 -7.20
CA MET A 23 -0.74 2.34 -6.26
C MET A 23 -1.68 1.24 -6.77
N SER A 24 -2.79 1.63 -7.39
CA SER A 24 -3.79 0.73 -7.95
C SER A 24 -3.25 -0.09 -9.12
N MET A 25 -2.48 0.53 -10.01
CA MET A 25 -1.80 -0.17 -11.10
C MET A 25 -0.78 -1.19 -10.56
N GLY A 26 0.00 -0.80 -9.55
CA GLY A 26 0.92 -1.72 -8.88
C GLY A 26 0.23 -2.86 -8.14
N GLY A 27 -0.95 -2.61 -7.57
CA GLY A 27 -1.82 -3.63 -6.98
C GLY A 27 -2.34 -4.62 -8.02
N ALA A 28 -2.92 -4.12 -9.11
CA ALA A 28 -3.50 -4.92 -10.18
C ALA A 28 -2.48 -5.85 -10.87
N THR A 29 -1.23 -5.44 -10.93
CA THR A 29 -0.12 -6.24 -11.48
C THR A 29 0.55 -7.14 -10.45
N GLY A 30 0.24 -6.97 -9.15
CA GLY A 30 0.88 -7.69 -8.05
C GLY A 30 2.31 -7.22 -7.73
N VAL A 31 2.77 -6.12 -8.37
CA VAL A 31 4.13 -5.59 -8.19
C VAL A 31 4.38 -5.16 -6.74
N PHE A 32 3.42 -4.48 -6.14
CA PHE A 32 3.61 -3.98 -4.78
C PHE A 32 3.34 -5.03 -3.70
N GLY A 33 2.34 -5.90 -3.86
CA GLY A 33 2.06 -6.95 -2.90
C GLY A 33 2.27 -6.52 -1.44
N ASN A 34 3.09 -7.26 -0.70
CA ASN A 34 3.48 -6.91 0.67
C ASN A 34 4.39 -5.67 0.77
N ALA A 35 5.01 -5.23 -0.33
CA ALA A 35 5.84 -4.03 -0.35
C ALA A 35 5.02 -2.74 -0.11
N THR A 36 3.70 -2.79 -0.23
CA THR A 36 2.79 -1.70 0.11
C THR A 36 2.99 -1.19 1.54
N LEU A 37 3.27 -2.09 2.49
CA LEU A 37 3.53 -1.71 3.89
C LEU A 37 4.70 -0.73 4.02
N VAL A 38 5.72 -0.88 3.17
CA VAL A 38 6.90 0.01 3.16
C VAL A 38 6.54 1.40 2.58
N LEU A 39 5.51 1.48 1.73
CA LEU A 39 5.07 2.73 1.10
C LEU A 39 4.10 3.53 1.99
N ILE A 40 3.47 2.92 3.00
CA ILE A 40 2.55 3.60 3.92
C ILE A 40 3.19 4.83 4.60
N PRO A 41 4.40 4.76 5.18
CA PRO A 41 5.05 5.92 5.77
C PRO A 41 5.25 7.08 4.78
N ILE A 42 5.48 6.76 3.50
CA ILE A 42 5.62 7.77 2.44
C ILE A 42 4.29 8.47 2.20
N GLY A 43 3.20 7.72 2.15
CA GLY A 43 1.85 8.27 2.04
C GLY A 43 1.48 9.15 3.23
N ILE A 44 1.77 8.70 4.45
CA ILE A 44 1.56 9.47 5.69
C ILE A 44 2.34 10.79 5.62
N PHE A 45 3.61 10.74 5.25
CA PHE A 45 4.44 11.94 5.13
C PHE A 45 3.90 12.89 4.06
N LEU A 46 3.44 12.37 2.93
CA LEU A 46 2.85 13.16 1.86
C LEU A 46 1.56 13.85 2.33
N SER A 47 0.68 13.14 3.01
CA SER A 47 -0.54 13.70 3.59
C SER A 47 -0.25 14.82 4.58
N GLN A 48 0.68 14.59 5.51
CA GLN A 48 1.10 15.60 6.49
C GLN A 48 1.74 16.82 5.81
N ALA A 49 2.52 16.61 4.76
CA ALA A 49 3.10 17.71 3.98
C ALA A 49 2.05 18.54 3.22
N MET A 50 0.89 17.94 2.91
CA MET A 50 -0.28 18.64 2.34
C MET A 50 -1.16 19.31 3.41
N GLY A 51 -0.84 19.16 4.69
CA GLY A 51 -1.59 19.74 5.81
C GLY A 51 -2.73 18.88 6.34
N PHE A 52 -2.74 17.58 6.04
CA PHE A 52 -3.77 16.64 6.45
C PHE A 52 -3.24 15.59 7.44
N ASP A 53 -4.15 14.79 7.97
CA ASP A 53 -3.84 13.79 8.98
C ASP A 53 -3.10 12.55 8.42
N LYS A 54 -2.59 11.73 9.34
CA LYS A 54 -1.87 10.50 9.01
C LYS A 54 -2.78 9.45 8.37
N THR A 55 -4.05 9.42 8.76
CA THR A 55 -5.04 8.45 8.25
C THR A 55 -5.32 8.65 6.77
N LEU A 56 -5.39 9.90 6.31
CA LEU A 56 -5.53 10.18 4.87
C LEU A 56 -4.34 9.60 4.09
N GLY A 57 -3.13 9.76 4.60
CA GLY A 57 -1.92 9.19 3.99
C GLY A 57 -1.94 7.68 3.92
N PHE A 58 -2.39 7.03 4.98
CA PHE A 58 -2.62 5.58 5.00
C PHE A 58 -3.68 5.18 3.97
N PHE A 59 -4.81 5.86 3.92
CA PHE A 59 -5.88 5.57 2.98
C PHE A 59 -5.45 5.70 1.52
N MET A 60 -4.67 6.72 1.18
CA MET A 60 -4.16 6.91 -0.19
C MET A 60 -3.35 5.70 -0.68
N ILE A 61 -2.47 5.18 0.17
CA ILE A 61 -1.61 4.04 -0.19
C ILE A 61 -2.41 2.74 -0.14
N PHE A 62 -3.11 2.48 0.95
CA PHE A 62 -3.78 1.22 1.21
C PHE A 62 -4.97 1.01 0.26
N PHE A 63 -5.93 1.93 0.23
CA PHE A 63 -7.08 1.80 -0.68
C PHE A 63 -6.68 1.93 -2.14
N GLY A 64 -5.67 2.75 -2.44
CA GLY A 64 -5.11 2.79 -3.79
C GLY A 64 -4.63 1.42 -4.23
N GLN A 65 -3.77 0.78 -3.46
CA GLN A 65 -3.21 -0.54 -3.79
C GLN A 65 -4.30 -1.63 -3.83
N PHE A 66 -5.18 -1.68 -2.82
CA PHE A 66 -6.23 -2.70 -2.76
C PHE A 66 -7.28 -2.55 -3.85
N ALA A 67 -7.54 -1.34 -4.35
CA ALA A 67 -8.44 -1.12 -5.48
C ALA A 67 -8.01 -1.92 -6.72
N GLY A 68 -6.69 -2.04 -6.94
CA GLY A 68 -6.15 -2.87 -8.02
C GLY A 68 -5.96 -4.33 -7.63
N PHE A 69 -5.41 -4.58 -6.44
CA PHE A 69 -5.05 -5.92 -5.98
C PHE A 69 -6.24 -6.87 -5.88
N ASN A 70 -7.39 -6.39 -5.38
CA ASN A 70 -8.61 -7.18 -5.25
C ASN A 70 -9.10 -7.74 -6.59
N VAL A 71 -8.80 -7.06 -7.67
CA VAL A 71 -9.20 -7.49 -9.01
C VAL A 71 -8.08 -8.24 -9.74
N GLY A 72 -6.84 -7.80 -9.56
CA GLY A 72 -5.60 -8.47 -9.96
C GLY A 72 -5.58 -8.94 -11.40
N TRP A 73 -6.09 -8.14 -12.37
CA TRP A 73 -6.23 -8.55 -13.77
C TRP A 73 -4.91 -8.94 -14.45
N ALA A 74 -3.76 -8.52 -13.93
CA ALA A 74 -2.42 -8.91 -14.42
C ALA A 74 -1.54 -9.53 -13.31
N ASN A 75 -2.12 -9.93 -12.17
CA ASN A 75 -1.40 -10.53 -11.05
C ASN A 75 -1.16 -12.01 -11.30
N ALA A 76 0.01 -12.34 -11.88
CA ALA A 76 0.37 -13.72 -12.18
C ALA A 76 0.54 -14.57 -10.90
N GLY A 77 0.99 -13.97 -9.78
CA GLY A 77 1.25 -14.70 -8.54
C GLY A 77 0.00 -15.18 -7.81
N VAL A 78 -1.10 -14.45 -7.92
CA VAL A 78 -2.37 -14.82 -7.27
C VAL A 78 -3.36 -15.31 -8.31
N LEU A 79 -3.71 -14.49 -9.30
CA LEU A 79 -4.66 -14.85 -10.33
C LEU A 79 -4.16 -16.02 -11.19
N GLY A 80 -2.90 -15.98 -11.63
CA GLY A 80 -2.34 -17.02 -12.48
C GLY A 80 -2.32 -18.39 -11.80
N VAL A 81 -1.98 -18.44 -10.51
CA VAL A 81 -2.01 -19.66 -9.72
C VAL A 81 -3.45 -20.17 -9.55
N ALA A 82 -4.38 -19.29 -9.20
CA ALA A 82 -5.79 -19.67 -9.06
C ALA A 82 -6.38 -20.19 -10.38
N GLN A 83 -6.05 -19.56 -11.52
CA GLN A 83 -6.52 -20.01 -12.82
C GLN A 83 -5.88 -21.32 -13.26
N ALA A 84 -4.61 -21.57 -12.92
CA ALA A 84 -3.96 -22.85 -13.18
C ALA A 84 -4.61 -23.98 -12.40
N ILE A 85 -4.96 -23.76 -11.12
CA ILE A 85 -5.67 -24.74 -10.28
C ILE A 85 -7.09 -25.00 -10.81
N ALA A 86 -7.77 -23.96 -11.31
CA ALA A 86 -9.11 -24.04 -11.86
C ALA A 86 -9.14 -24.58 -13.31
N GLU A 87 -7.98 -24.90 -13.89
CA GLU A 87 -7.82 -25.39 -15.29
C GLU A 87 -8.45 -24.47 -16.34
N VAL A 88 -8.45 -23.14 -16.08
CA VAL A 88 -8.93 -22.14 -17.03
C VAL A 88 -7.75 -21.37 -17.65
N PRO A 89 -7.92 -20.83 -18.88
CA PRO A 89 -6.83 -20.11 -19.55
C PRO A 89 -6.32 -18.94 -18.72
N LEU A 90 -4.99 -18.75 -18.67
CA LEU A 90 -4.36 -17.67 -17.95
C LEU A 90 -4.90 -16.31 -18.42
N PHE A 91 -5.15 -15.44 -17.46
CA PHE A 91 -5.73 -14.10 -17.66
C PHE A 91 -7.09 -14.09 -18.36
N SER A 92 -7.82 -15.22 -18.38
CA SER A 92 -9.23 -15.25 -18.81
C SER A 92 -10.08 -14.28 -17.98
N GLY A 93 -11.11 -13.69 -18.62
CA GLY A 93 -11.96 -12.69 -18.00
C GLY A 93 -11.32 -11.30 -17.86
N PHE A 94 -10.23 -11.00 -18.59
CA PHE A 94 -9.50 -9.73 -18.52
C PHE A 94 -10.42 -8.51 -18.63
N ASN A 95 -11.29 -8.46 -19.63
CA ASN A 95 -12.19 -7.32 -19.86
C ASN A 95 -13.13 -7.06 -18.66
N ALA A 96 -13.74 -8.11 -18.12
CA ALA A 96 -14.60 -8.00 -16.94
C ALA A 96 -13.79 -7.49 -15.72
N ARG A 97 -12.56 -8.00 -15.54
CA ARG A 97 -11.68 -7.58 -14.45
C ARG A 97 -11.27 -6.13 -14.57
N VAL A 98 -10.99 -5.62 -15.77
CA VAL A 98 -10.68 -4.20 -15.99
C VAL A 98 -11.88 -3.32 -15.63
N ILE A 99 -13.10 -3.73 -16.00
CA ILE A 99 -14.31 -3.00 -15.60
C ILE A 99 -14.47 -2.97 -14.08
N PHE A 100 -14.31 -4.12 -13.42
CA PHE A 100 -14.34 -4.21 -11.96
C PHE A 100 -13.24 -3.37 -11.29
N HIS A 101 -12.03 -3.29 -11.89
CA HIS A 101 -10.97 -2.43 -11.39
C HIS A 101 -11.37 -0.95 -11.44
N ILE A 102 -11.95 -0.50 -12.54
CA ILE A 102 -12.41 0.89 -12.67
C ILE A 102 -13.47 1.20 -11.62
N VAL A 103 -14.45 0.31 -11.43
CA VAL A 103 -15.51 0.49 -10.41
C VAL A 103 -14.93 0.50 -9.01
N ASN A 104 -14.06 -0.46 -8.67
CA ASN A 104 -13.43 -0.56 -7.35
C ASN A 104 -12.52 0.64 -7.06
N PHE A 105 -11.78 1.09 -8.05
CA PHE A 105 -10.97 2.29 -7.95
C PHE A 105 -11.84 3.54 -7.72
N ALA A 106 -12.92 3.69 -8.49
CA ALA A 106 -13.84 4.83 -8.33
C ALA A 106 -14.48 4.86 -6.93
N LEU A 107 -14.90 3.70 -6.41
CA LEU A 107 -15.44 3.59 -5.04
C LEU A 107 -14.38 3.94 -3.98
N SER A 108 -13.19 3.37 -4.10
CA SER A 108 -12.08 3.64 -3.17
C SER A 108 -11.66 5.10 -3.19
N TYR A 109 -11.53 5.68 -4.37
CA TYR A 109 -11.20 7.09 -4.55
C TYR A 109 -12.28 8.00 -3.97
N SER A 110 -13.57 7.71 -4.26
CA SER A 110 -14.69 8.47 -3.73
C SER A 110 -14.73 8.46 -2.20
N PHE A 111 -14.43 7.32 -1.59
CA PHE A 111 -14.34 7.20 -0.12
C PHE A 111 -13.21 8.09 0.44
N VAL A 112 -12.02 8.05 -0.17
CA VAL A 112 -10.87 8.84 0.28
C VAL A 112 -11.13 10.34 0.11
N ILE A 113 -11.76 10.74 -1.00
CA ILE A 113 -12.13 12.14 -1.23
C ILE A 113 -13.23 12.59 -0.26
N PHE A 114 -14.21 11.72 0.02
CA PHE A 114 -15.22 12.01 1.05
C PHE A 114 -14.56 12.27 2.41
N TYR A 115 -13.63 11.42 2.82
CA TYR A 115 -12.86 11.61 4.05
C TYR A 115 -12.04 12.91 4.03
N LEU A 116 -11.35 13.21 2.91
CA LEU A 116 -10.64 14.47 2.73
C LEU A 116 -11.54 15.68 2.97
N HIS A 117 -12.72 15.73 2.33
CA HIS A 117 -13.64 16.83 2.49
C HIS A 117 -14.20 16.94 3.91
N GLN A 118 -14.39 15.81 4.56
CA GLN A 118 -14.85 15.77 5.95
C GLN A 118 -13.83 16.41 6.90
N ILE A 119 -12.55 16.00 6.82
CA ILE A 119 -11.49 16.56 7.67
C ILE A 119 -11.10 17.99 7.28
N LYS A 120 -11.25 18.36 5.99
CA LYS A 120 -11.01 19.73 5.52
C LYS A 120 -12.06 20.70 6.06
N LYS A 121 -13.32 20.25 6.19
CA LYS A 121 -14.42 21.06 6.75
C LYS A 121 -14.38 21.13 8.27
N ASP A 122 -14.05 20.03 8.92
CA ASP A 122 -14.04 19.90 10.36
C ASP A 122 -12.90 18.94 10.79
N PRO A 123 -11.75 19.49 11.19
CA PRO A 123 -10.60 18.69 11.61
C PRO A 123 -10.87 17.75 12.79
N SER A 124 -11.89 18.05 13.62
CA SER A 124 -12.26 17.18 14.75
C SER A 124 -12.85 15.82 14.32
N LYS A 125 -13.21 15.69 13.02
CA LYS A 125 -13.69 14.44 12.42
C LYS A 125 -12.56 13.54 11.91
N SER A 126 -11.32 13.94 12.11
CA SER A 126 -10.18 13.05 11.86
C SER A 126 -10.28 11.82 12.77
N LEU A 127 -9.99 10.65 12.22
CA LEU A 127 -9.92 9.40 12.99
C LEU A 127 -8.76 9.39 14.01
N ASN A 128 -7.83 10.33 13.88
CA ASN A 128 -6.74 10.52 14.84
C ASN A 128 -7.08 11.55 15.92
N TYR A 129 -8.31 12.08 15.94
CA TYR A 129 -8.71 13.07 16.93
C TYR A 129 -8.96 12.42 18.28
N GLU A 130 -8.22 12.85 19.29
CA GLU A 130 -8.43 12.49 20.69
C GLU A 130 -8.79 13.76 21.49
N GLN A 131 -9.71 13.65 22.44
CA GLN A 131 -10.09 14.77 23.30
C GLN A 131 -8.87 15.27 24.08
N GLY A 132 -8.56 16.56 23.94
CA GLY A 132 -7.41 17.19 24.58
C GLY A 132 -6.16 17.34 23.71
N VAL A 133 -6.12 16.72 22.55
CA VAL A 133 -5.03 16.92 21.58
C VAL A 133 -5.35 18.14 20.71
N LYS A 134 -4.36 19.03 20.55
CA LYS A 134 -4.53 20.19 19.67
C LYS A 134 -4.68 19.74 18.23
N VAL A 135 -5.61 20.36 17.48
CA VAL A 135 -5.84 20.07 16.07
C VAL A 135 -4.55 20.14 15.25
N ASN A 136 -3.67 21.08 15.57
CA ASN A 136 -2.38 21.25 14.91
C ASN A 136 -1.42 20.07 15.09
N ASP A 137 -1.58 19.27 16.16
CA ASP A 137 -0.74 18.08 16.43
C ASP A 137 -1.23 16.86 15.62
N ILE A 138 -2.49 16.89 15.17
CA ILE A 138 -3.13 15.82 14.39
C ILE A 138 -2.98 16.08 12.89
N MET A 139 -3.28 17.31 12.50
CA MET A 139 -3.13 17.75 11.11
C MET A 139 -1.65 18.01 10.81
N GLY A 140 -1.31 17.86 9.56
CA GLY A 140 0.07 18.09 9.10
C GLY A 140 0.48 19.55 9.16
N TYR A 141 1.64 19.85 8.61
CA TYR A 141 2.23 21.17 8.63
C TYR A 141 1.28 22.24 8.09
N GLN A 142 0.95 23.22 8.94
CA GLN A 142 0.11 24.36 8.55
C GLN A 142 0.92 25.47 7.88
N ASP A 143 0.22 26.39 7.21
CA ASP A 143 0.83 27.53 6.55
C ASP A 143 1.64 28.39 7.55
N GLY A 144 2.92 28.50 7.30
CA GLY A 144 3.87 29.25 8.13
C GLY A 144 4.93 28.38 8.83
N GLU A 145 4.64 27.11 9.12
CA GLU A 145 5.63 26.17 9.70
C GLU A 145 6.55 25.56 8.63
N LEU A 146 6.11 25.56 7.38
CA LEU A 146 6.92 25.19 6.23
C LEU A 146 7.79 26.38 5.84
N GLY A 147 8.89 26.58 6.58
CA GLY A 147 9.87 27.60 6.25
C GLY A 147 10.30 27.54 4.78
N ASP A 148 10.54 28.71 4.17
CA ASP A 148 11.07 28.84 2.79
C ASP A 148 12.54 28.40 2.68
N ALA A 149 12.94 27.38 3.44
CA ALA A 149 14.29 26.84 3.37
C ALA A 149 14.58 26.32 1.95
N PRO A 150 15.64 26.80 1.30
CA PRO A 150 16.00 26.35 -0.04
C PRO A 150 16.28 24.85 -0.02
N VAL A 151 15.74 24.12 -1.00
CA VAL A 151 15.99 22.69 -1.13
C VAL A 151 17.48 22.46 -1.34
N THR A 152 18.11 21.79 -0.42
CA THR A 152 19.54 21.49 -0.48
C THR A 152 19.81 20.48 -1.61
N LYS A 153 20.96 20.60 -2.29
CA LYS A 153 21.38 19.63 -3.33
C LYS A 153 21.34 18.17 -2.84
N VAL A 154 21.69 17.96 -1.58
CA VAL A 154 21.62 16.65 -0.89
C VAL A 154 20.19 16.09 -0.85
N GLN A 155 19.22 16.94 -0.55
CA GLN A 155 17.80 16.51 -0.53
C GLN A 155 17.29 16.15 -1.93
N VAL A 156 17.69 16.90 -2.96
CA VAL A 156 17.36 16.57 -4.36
C VAL A 156 17.99 15.22 -4.75
N LEU A 157 19.25 15.01 -4.42
CA LEU A 157 19.96 13.76 -4.72
C LEU A 157 19.32 12.57 -3.99
N SER A 158 18.92 12.73 -2.74
CA SER A 158 18.22 11.69 -1.96
C SER A 158 16.87 11.35 -2.58
N MET A 159 16.11 12.35 -3.06
CA MET A 159 14.85 12.12 -3.78
C MET A 159 15.08 11.40 -5.10
N LEU A 160 16.12 11.76 -5.85
CA LEU A 160 16.46 11.07 -7.09
C LEU A 160 16.84 9.61 -6.83
N CYS A 161 17.62 9.33 -5.79
CA CYS A 161 17.93 7.95 -5.37
C CYS A 161 16.67 7.16 -5.02
N MET A 162 15.72 7.77 -4.31
CA MET A 162 14.45 7.12 -3.97
C MET A 162 13.60 6.83 -5.21
N VAL A 163 13.45 7.79 -6.11
CA VAL A 163 12.70 7.60 -7.37
C VAL A 163 13.38 6.56 -8.25
N ALA A 164 14.70 6.58 -8.36
CA ALA A 164 15.46 5.57 -9.09
C ALA A 164 15.28 4.17 -8.50
N GLY A 165 15.28 4.05 -7.17
CA GLY A 165 15.02 2.81 -6.46
C GLY A 165 13.61 2.26 -6.72
N LEU A 166 12.60 3.11 -6.65
CA LEU A 166 11.21 2.73 -7.00
C LEU A 166 11.11 2.29 -8.48
N ALA A 167 11.72 3.04 -9.39
CA ALA A 167 11.76 2.67 -10.80
C ALA A 167 12.47 1.32 -11.02
N ALA A 168 13.58 1.07 -10.32
CA ALA A 168 14.29 -0.21 -10.38
C ALA A 168 13.42 -1.38 -9.89
N VAL A 169 12.67 -1.19 -8.79
CA VAL A 169 11.73 -2.19 -8.28
C VAL A 169 10.62 -2.48 -9.30
N VAL A 170 10.00 -1.45 -9.87
CA VAL A 170 8.94 -1.61 -10.86
C VAL A 170 9.46 -2.32 -12.11
N ILE A 171 10.60 -1.90 -12.66
CA ILE A 171 11.23 -2.54 -13.84
C ILE A 171 11.65 -3.96 -13.49
N GLY A 172 12.23 -4.17 -12.33
CA GLY A 172 12.65 -5.48 -11.83
C GLY A 172 11.50 -6.46 -11.69
N ALA A 173 10.38 -6.01 -11.13
CA ALA A 173 9.18 -6.83 -10.98
C ALA A 173 8.53 -7.16 -12.33
N LEU A 174 8.36 -6.17 -13.22
CA LEU A 174 7.67 -6.34 -14.50
C LEU A 174 8.53 -7.09 -15.54
N LYS A 175 9.81 -6.70 -15.70
CA LYS A 175 10.67 -7.23 -16.77
C LYS A 175 11.47 -8.46 -16.33
N PHE A 176 11.96 -8.46 -15.08
CA PHE A 176 12.84 -9.52 -14.58
C PHE A 176 12.15 -10.46 -13.59
N LYS A 177 10.85 -10.29 -13.33
CA LYS A 177 10.05 -11.12 -12.40
C LYS A 177 10.72 -11.27 -11.03
N TRP A 178 11.21 -10.16 -10.46
CA TRP A 178 11.86 -10.16 -9.16
C TRP A 178 10.89 -10.63 -8.07
N GLY A 179 11.33 -11.57 -7.26
CA GLY A 179 10.63 -11.97 -6.05
C GLY A 179 10.86 -10.97 -4.90
N ALA A 180 10.19 -11.22 -3.78
CA ALA A 180 10.25 -10.38 -2.58
C ALA A 180 11.69 -10.14 -2.09
N ASP A 181 12.56 -11.13 -2.18
CA ASP A 181 13.96 -11.05 -1.75
C ASP A 181 14.74 -9.96 -2.51
N LYS A 182 14.62 -9.94 -3.84
CA LYS A 182 15.31 -8.95 -4.68
C LYS A 182 14.75 -7.55 -4.50
N ILE A 183 13.43 -7.43 -4.30
CA ILE A 183 12.76 -6.17 -4.00
C ILE A 183 13.25 -5.62 -2.65
N SER A 184 13.29 -6.46 -1.62
CA SER A 184 13.78 -6.09 -0.28
C SER A 184 15.24 -5.68 -0.31
N ALA A 185 16.09 -6.43 -1.02
CA ALA A 185 17.51 -6.08 -1.21
C ALA A 185 17.67 -4.73 -1.92
N THR A 186 16.86 -4.44 -2.93
CA THR A 186 16.89 -3.15 -3.64
C THR A 186 16.53 -2.00 -2.69
N PHE A 187 15.48 -2.15 -1.88
CA PHE A 187 15.13 -1.13 -0.88
C PHE A 187 16.22 -0.93 0.16
N LEU A 188 16.87 -1.99 0.62
CA LEU A 188 18.00 -1.90 1.55
C LEU A 188 19.15 -1.09 0.95
N VAL A 189 19.53 -1.39 -0.29
CA VAL A 189 20.61 -0.66 -0.99
C VAL A 189 20.24 0.81 -1.16
N VAL A 190 19.00 1.12 -1.57
CA VAL A 190 18.51 2.50 -1.72
C VAL A 190 18.53 3.24 -0.38
N CYS A 191 18.11 2.60 0.71
CA CYS A 191 18.16 3.19 2.05
C CYS A 191 19.59 3.51 2.49
N LEU A 192 20.53 2.59 2.26
CA LEU A 192 21.95 2.80 2.58
C LEU A 192 22.54 3.93 1.74
N LEU A 193 22.26 3.98 0.44
CA LEU A 193 22.72 5.07 -0.44
C LEU A 193 22.15 6.43 0.01
N ILE A 194 20.87 6.51 0.35
CA ILE A 194 20.26 7.75 0.88
C ILE A 194 20.92 8.12 2.22
N GLY A 195 21.20 7.15 3.08
CA GLY A 195 21.88 7.37 4.35
C GLY A 195 23.27 7.96 4.16
N CYS A 196 24.08 7.39 3.26
CA CYS A 196 25.43 7.88 2.93
C CYS A 196 25.40 9.29 2.31
N VAL A 197 24.42 9.57 1.45
CA VAL A 197 24.29 10.89 0.78
C VAL A 197 23.77 11.96 1.74
N SER A 198 22.82 11.60 2.62
CA SER A 198 22.12 12.56 3.48
C SER A 198 22.86 12.89 4.78
N CYS A 199 23.71 12.00 5.26
CA CYS A 199 24.38 12.14 6.54
C CYS A 199 25.87 12.38 6.32
N LYS A 200 26.41 13.47 6.88
CA LYS A 200 27.85 13.74 6.89
C LYS A 200 28.60 12.72 7.77
N ASP A 201 27.95 12.25 8.83
CA ASP A 201 28.45 11.22 9.74
C ASP A 201 27.67 9.93 9.51
N ILE A 202 28.40 8.87 9.21
CA ILE A 202 27.86 7.54 8.93
C ILE A 202 27.13 6.95 10.15
N ASN A 203 27.60 7.26 11.37
CA ASN A 203 26.97 6.82 12.62
C ASN A 203 25.58 7.42 12.80
N VAL A 204 25.39 8.67 12.40
CA VAL A 204 24.08 9.33 12.43
C VAL A 204 23.11 8.67 11.43
N GLY A 205 23.61 8.33 10.25
CA GLY A 205 22.85 7.59 9.24
C GLY A 205 22.40 6.21 9.75
N PHE A 206 23.33 5.46 10.32
CA PHE A 206 23.06 4.13 10.91
C PHE A 206 22.06 4.20 12.07
N ASN A 207 22.21 5.14 12.98
CA ASN A 207 21.26 5.30 14.10
C ASN A 207 19.84 5.65 13.62
N ARG A 208 19.70 6.46 12.57
CA ARG A 208 18.40 6.75 11.96
C ARG A 208 17.81 5.51 11.28
N PHE A 209 18.65 4.72 10.61
CA PHE A 209 18.23 3.46 10.00
C PHE A 209 17.71 2.47 11.06
N ILE A 210 18.47 2.27 12.16
CA ILE A 210 18.07 1.40 13.28
C ILE A 210 16.75 1.85 13.91
N LYS A 211 16.57 3.16 14.12
CA LYS A 211 15.28 3.71 14.61
C LYS A 211 14.13 3.43 13.66
N GLY A 212 14.38 3.53 12.35
CA GLY A 212 13.40 3.15 11.33
C GLY A 212 13.05 1.66 11.39
N CYS A 213 14.05 0.78 11.49
CA CYS A 213 13.83 -0.66 11.66
C CYS A 213 13.02 -0.96 12.93
N ALA A 214 13.36 -0.33 14.05
CA ALA A 214 12.65 -0.53 15.32
C ALA A 214 11.16 -0.19 15.21
N SER A 215 10.79 0.82 14.43
CA SER A 215 9.38 1.19 14.22
C SER A 215 8.57 0.17 13.43
N THR A 216 9.22 -0.70 12.66
CA THR A 216 8.57 -1.72 11.81
C THR A 216 8.58 -3.13 12.41
N VAL A 217 9.28 -3.35 13.52
CA VAL A 217 9.41 -4.67 14.17
C VAL A 217 8.04 -5.25 14.53
N GLY A 218 7.13 -4.45 15.09
CA GLY A 218 5.77 -4.91 15.41
C GLY A 218 5.00 -5.44 14.20
N ALA A 219 5.05 -4.72 13.08
CA ALA A 219 4.43 -5.16 11.83
C ALA A 219 5.07 -6.44 11.28
N ALA A 220 6.40 -6.54 11.32
CA ALA A 220 7.12 -7.75 10.89
C ALA A 220 6.74 -8.97 11.76
N PHE A 221 6.57 -8.77 13.07
CA PHE A 221 6.14 -9.83 14.00
C PHE A 221 4.73 -10.33 13.68
N ILE A 222 3.78 -9.42 13.41
CA ILE A 222 2.40 -9.78 13.05
C ILE A 222 2.38 -10.60 11.75
N VAL A 223 3.11 -10.17 10.72
CA VAL A 223 3.22 -10.91 9.45
C VAL A 223 3.86 -12.28 9.65
N GLY A 224 4.91 -12.36 10.47
CA GLY A 224 5.56 -13.64 10.84
C GLY A 224 4.58 -14.60 11.53
N PHE A 225 3.81 -14.10 12.48
CA PHE A 225 2.80 -14.88 13.20
C PHE A 225 1.69 -15.39 12.28
N ALA A 226 1.18 -14.55 11.37
CA ALA A 226 0.18 -14.94 10.39
C ALA A 226 0.70 -16.06 9.46
N ASN A 227 1.95 -15.95 9.00
CA ASN A 227 2.57 -17.01 8.21
C ASN A 227 2.77 -18.31 9.01
N CYS A 228 3.14 -18.21 10.29
CA CYS A 228 3.27 -19.37 11.17
C CYS A 228 1.96 -20.15 11.29
N LEU A 229 0.83 -19.45 11.46
CA LEU A 229 -0.51 -20.06 11.46
C LEU A 229 -0.78 -20.82 10.15
N THR A 230 -0.49 -20.23 9.02
CA THR A 230 -0.67 -20.87 7.70
C THR A 230 0.16 -22.14 7.57
N VAL A 231 1.42 -22.12 8.02
CA VAL A 231 2.31 -23.29 8.00
C VAL A 231 1.80 -24.38 8.94
N LEU A 232 1.34 -24.03 10.15
CA LEU A 232 0.78 -24.98 11.10
C LEU A 232 -0.49 -25.65 10.57
N MET A 233 -1.39 -24.87 9.96
CA MET A 233 -2.62 -25.40 9.35
C MET A 233 -2.32 -26.31 8.16
N SER A 234 -1.33 -25.96 7.35
CA SER A 234 -0.89 -26.77 6.21
C SER A 234 -0.26 -28.09 6.68
N ASN A 235 0.68 -28.05 7.61
CA ASN A 235 1.36 -29.24 8.14
C ASN A 235 0.41 -30.14 8.93
N GLY A 236 -0.59 -29.56 9.61
CA GLY A 236 -1.64 -30.31 10.32
C GLY A 236 -2.72 -30.88 9.40
N MET A 237 -2.66 -30.65 8.08
CA MET A 237 -3.70 -31.01 7.10
C MET A 237 -5.09 -30.46 7.46
N ILE A 238 -5.14 -29.41 8.30
CA ILE A 238 -6.39 -28.78 8.74
C ILE A 238 -6.97 -27.93 7.61
N LEU A 239 -6.09 -27.32 6.81
CA LEU A 239 -6.48 -26.44 5.71
C LEU A 239 -7.37 -27.17 4.70
N ASP A 240 -6.97 -28.38 4.28
CA ASP A 240 -7.73 -29.19 3.33
C ASP A 240 -9.10 -29.57 3.87
N THR A 241 -9.18 -29.86 5.17
CA THR A 241 -10.43 -30.18 5.86
C THR A 241 -11.37 -28.96 5.87
N ILE A 242 -10.86 -27.77 6.20
CA ILE A 242 -11.65 -26.54 6.18
C ILE A 242 -12.15 -26.24 4.76
N VAL A 243 -11.26 -26.32 3.77
CA VAL A 243 -11.61 -26.09 2.36
C VAL A 243 -12.68 -27.08 1.89
N TYR A 244 -12.56 -28.36 2.26
CA TYR A 244 -13.55 -29.37 1.92
C TYR A 244 -14.94 -29.05 2.50
N TRP A 245 -15.01 -28.71 3.79
CA TRP A 245 -16.29 -28.37 4.43
C TRP A 245 -16.92 -27.09 3.91
N LEU A 246 -16.12 -26.11 3.48
CA LEU A 246 -16.60 -24.90 2.84
C LEU A 246 -17.02 -25.13 1.38
N ALA A 247 -16.32 -25.98 0.65
CA ALA A 247 -16.63 -26.29 -0.75
C ALA A 247 -17.89 -27.15 -0.89
N LYS A 248 -18.18 -28.01 0.07
CA LYS A 248 -19.32 -28.93 0.03
C LYS A 248 -20.68 -28.24 -0.15
N PRO A 249 -21.05 -27.20 0.62
CA PRO A 249 -22.29 -26.46 0.35
C PRO A 249 -22.25 -25.69 -0.97
N ILE A 250 -21.09 -25.17 -1.36
CA ILE A 250 -20.93 -24.38 -2.60
C ILE A 250 -21.23 -25.23 -3.84
N SER A 251 -20.82 -26.51 -3.83
CA SER A 251 -21.04 -27.42 -4.97
C SER A 251 -22.53 -27.69 -5.27
N HIS A 252 -23.42 -27.43 -4.33
CA HIS A 252 -24.86 -27.59 -4.50
C HIS A 252 -25.58 -26.26 -4.79
N MET A 253 -24.86 -25.15 -4.81
CA MET A 253 -25.42 -23.81 -5.06
C MET A 253 -25.23 -23.44 -6.53
N GLY A 254 -26.20 -22.68 -7.09
CA GLY A 254 -26.01 -22.06 -8.39
C GLY A 254 -24.82 -21.07 -8.39
N ALA A 255 -24.25 -20.78 -9.55
CA ALA A 255 -23.01 -20.00 -9.70
C ALA A 255 -23.01 -18.65 -8.94
N VAL A 256 -24.13 -17.92 -8.93
CA VAL A 256 -24.24 -16.61 -8.27
C VAL A 256 -24.26 -16.75 -6.74
N LEU A 257 -25.05 -17.67 -6.20
CA LEU A 257 -25.13 -17.92 -4.77
C LEU A 257 -23.83 -18.56 -4.25
N GLY A 258 -23.22 -19.46 -5.02
CA GLY A 258 -21.94 -20.06 -4.72
C GLY A 258 -20.81 -19.03 -4.65
N ALA A 259 -20.78 -18.07 -5.57
CA ALA A 259 -19.80 -16.96 -5.55
C ALA A 259 -19.99 -16.06 -4.32
N GLY A 260 -21.24 -15.73 -3.95
CA GLY A 260 -21.55 -14.95 -2.75
C GLY A 260 -21.11 -15.68 -1.47
N PHE A 261 -21.39 -16.96 -1.37
CA PHE A 261 -20.97 -17.78 -0.22
C PHE A 261 -19.45 -17.90 -0.13
N MET A 262 -18.78 -18.07 -1.27
CA MET A 262 -17.32 -18.13 -1.35
C MET A 262 -16.67 -16.80 -0.90
N PHE A 263 -17.28 -15.66 -1.25
CA PHE A 263 -16.86 -14.35 -0.78
C PHE A 263 -16.98 -14.24 0.75
N LEU A 264 -18.11 -14.63 1.32
CA LEU A 264 -18.31 -14.64 2.78
C LEU A 264 -17.34 -15.58 3.48
N ALA A 265 -17.15 -16.80 2.95
CA ALA A 265 -16.21 -17.78 3.51
C ALA A 265 -14.77 -17.22 3.54
N ASN A 266 -14.33 -16.58 2.46
CA ASN A 266 -13.02 -15.90 2.44
C ASN A 266 -12.92 -14.77 3.46
N ALA A 267 -13.98 -13.99 3.68
CA ALA A 267 -13.99 -12.92 4.67
C ALA A 267 -13.89 -13.45 6.11
N PHE A 268 -14.36 -14.69 6.36
CA PHE A 268 -14.21 -15.34 7.67
C PHE A 268 -12.85 -15.97 7.90
N ILE A 269 -12.14 -16.38 6.84
CA ILE A 269 -10.83 -17.05 6.95
C ILE A 269 -9.70 -16.01 7.06
N ASN A 270 -9.84 -14.82 6.47
CA ASN A 270 -8.86 -13.73 6.52
C ASN A 270 -9.09 -12.81 7.73
#